data_496b73fe38430383128c5779e4f08284
#
_entry.id   496b73fe38430383128c5779e4f08284
#
_cell.length_a   1.000
_cell.length_b   1.000
_cell.length_c   1.000
_cell.angle_alpha   90.00
_cell.angle_beta   90.00
_cell.angle_gamma   90.00
#
_symmetry.space_group_name_H-M   'P 1'
#
loop_
_entity.id
_entity.type
_entity.pdbx_description
1 polymer ?
#
loop_
_entity_poly.entity_id
_entity_poly.type
_entity_poly.pdbx_seq_one_letter_code
_entity_poly.pdbx_strand_id
1 'polypeptide(L)'
;TNQLIALAHQVNKNPPKREYDMLISTGERISMALLAMCLSKRSCDAVSYTGSQSGIITCNEHADAKILDVKPYRILQSLANEKVVIVAGFQGVSLSNEITTLGRGCSDTSAVAIAISIKAKHVEFYKDVKGVYNCDPKTDKNAYLFSNLTYDEALEITEKAKILQQRSVLLAKKYALPLYVCSFLKESQQIKGTWITGAASEKKETAYEDQKKELANVL
;
A
#
# COMPACT_ATOMS: atom_id res chain seq x y z
N THR A 1 -3.93 8.04 11.86
CA THR A 1 -3.71 6.70 12.48
C THR A 1 -3.09 6.83 13.86
N ASN A 2 -1.99 7.58 14.09
CA ASN A 2 -1.33 7.68 15.40
C ASN A 2 -2.25 8.15 16.54
N GLN A 3 -3.13 9.13 16.29
CA GLN A 3 -4.12 9.59 17.29
C GLN A 3 -5.12 8.48 17.64
N LEU A 4 -5.57 7.69 16.66
CA LEU A 4 -6.48 6.57 16.88
C LEU A 4 -5.81 5.44 17.69
N ILE A 5 -4.53 5.19 17.42
CA ILE A 5 -3.72 4.24 18.20
C ILE A 5 -3.58 4.71 19.65
N ALA A 6 -3.26 5.99 19.85
CA ALA A 6 -3.17 6.56 21.20
C ALA A 6 -4.51 6.46 21.95
N LEU A 7 -5.62 6.75 21.26
CA LEU A 7 -6.98 6.63 21.83
C LEU A 7 -7.29 5.18 22.22
N ALA A 8 -6.99 4.19 21.37
CA ALA A 8 -7.18 2.79 21.69
C ALA A 8 -6.46 2.38 22.98
N HIS A 9 -5.20 2.79 23.13
CA HIS A 9 -4.39 2.45 24.30
C HIS A 9 -4.76 3.26 25.56
N GLN A 10 -5.40 4.43 25.41
CA GLN A 10 -6.00 5.15 26.56
C GLN A 10 -7.21 4.40 27.13
N VAL A 11 -8.02 3.79 26.26
CA VAL A 11 -9.20 3.01 26.68
C VAL A 11 -8.79 1.63 27.22
N ASN A 12 -7.88 0.96 26.53
CA ASN A 12 -7.37 -0.36 26.92
C ASN A 12 -5.91 -0.49 26.52
N LYS A 13 -5.02 -0.76 27.50
CA LYS A 13 -3.58 -0.95 27.22
C LYS A 13 -3.30 -2.09 26.24
N ASN A 14 -4.15 -3.13 26.24
CA ASN A 14 -4.09 -4.28 25.36
C ASN A 14 -5.45 -4.47 24.66
N PRO A 15 -5.80 -3.64 23.66
CA PRO A 15 -7.09 -3.73 22.99
C PRO A 15 -7.21 -5.05 22.22
N PRO A 16 -8.40 -5.66 22.15
CA PRO A 16 -8.64 -6.79 21.26
C PRO A 16 -8.27 -6.41 19.82
N LYS A 17 -7.47 -7.24 19.15
CA LYS A 17 -6.94 -6.95 17.81
C LYS A 17 -8.03 -6.66 16.78
N ARG A 18 -9.17 -7.36 16.85
CA ARG A 18 -10.32 -7.12 15.99
C ARG A 18 -10.86 -5.68 16.13
N GLU A 19 -11.11 -5.24 17.37
CA GLU A 19 -11.61 -3.90 17.64
C GLU A 19 -10.56 -2.81 17.32
N TYR A 20 -9.29 -3.15 17.50
CA TYR A 20 -8.19 -2.29 17.09
C TYR A 20 -8.20 -2.06 15.58
N ASP A 21 -8.36 -3.11 14.76
CA ASP A 21 -8.48 -2.99 13.31
C ASP A 21 -9.69 -2.15 12.89
N MET A 22 -10.85 -2.38 13.54
CA MET A 22 -12.05 -1.57 13.32
C MET A 22 -11.77 -0.08 13.53
N LEU A 23 -11.08 0.27 14.62
CA LEU A 23 -10.80 1.66 14.97
C LEU A 23 -9.77 2.28 14.02
N ILE A 24 -8.59 1.66 13.88
CA ILE A 24 -7.48 2.30 13.14
C ILE A 24 -7.73 2.39 11.64
N SER A 25 -8.54 1.50 11.05
CA SER A 25 -8.93 1.56 9.64
C SER A 25 -9.79 2.79 9.29
N THR A 26 -10.40 3.44 10.27
CA THR A 26 -11.24 4.64 10.03
C THR A 26 -10.42 5.84 9.57
N GLY A 27 -9.14 5.93 9.91
CA GLY A 27 -8.27 7.04 9.51
C GLY A 27 -8.17 7.20 8.00
N GLU A 28 -7.92 6.11 7.29
CA GLU A 28 -7.86 6.10 5.83
C GLU A 28 -9.24 6.31 5.19
N ARG A 29 -10.32 5.86 5.83
CA ARG A 29 -11.70 6.10 5.36
C ARG A 29 -12.06 7.57 5.40
N ILE A 30 -11.66 8.30 6.45
CA ILE A 30 -11.83 9.75 6.52
C ILE A 30 -11.06 10.43 5.38
N SER A 31 -9.78 10.10 5.20
CA SER A 31 -8.92 10.70 4.18
C SER A 31 -9.43 10.47 2.76
N MET A 32 -9.84 9.24 2.42
CA MET A 32 -10.34 8.91 1.08
C MET A 32 -11.64 9.65 0.76
N ALA A 33 -12.55 9.77 1.75
CA ALA A 33 -13.82 10.47 1.56
C ALA A 33 -13.62 11.97 1.35
N LEU A 34 -12.77 12.59 2.17
CA LEU A 34 -12.42 14.01 2.02
C LEU A 34 -11.74 14.30 0.68
N LEU A 35 -10.86 13.42 0.22
CA LEU A 35 -10.22 13.56 -1.09
C LEU A 35 -11.24 13.44 -2.23
N ALA A 36 -12.17 12.49 -2.17
CA ALA A 36 -13.25 12.36 -3.16
C ALA A 36 -14.12 13.62 -3.23
N MET A 37 -14.51 14.19 -2.07
CA MET A 37 -15.26 15.44 -2.00
C MET A 37 -14.46 16.63 -2.58
N CYS A 38 -13.15 16.67 -2.31
CA CYS A 38 -12.27 17.73 -2.84
C CYS A 38 -12.15 17.65 -4.36
N LEU A 39 -12.04 16.46 -4.94
CA LEU A 39 -11.99 16.23 -6.39
C LEU A 39 -13.32 16.59 -7.04
N SER A 40 -14.44 16.18 -6.45
CA SER A 40 -15.79 16.53 -6.92
C SER A 40 -15.98 18.06 -6.99
N LYS A 41 -15.52 18.81 -5.97
CA LYS A 41 -15.53 20.29 -6.00
C LYS A 41 -14.75 20.88 -7.18
N ARG A 42 -13.80 20.12 -7.75
CA ARG A 42 -12.99 20.51 -8.92
C ARG A 42 -13.50 19.91 -10.23
N SER A 43 -14.75 19.46 -10.26
CA SER A 43 -15.38 18.81 -11.43
C SER A 43 -14.63 17.55 -11.89
N CYS A 44 -13.94 16.89 -10.98
CA CYS A 44 -13.31 15.60 -11.24
C CYS A 44 -14.21 14.50 -10.65
N ASP A 45 -14.76 13.64 -11.53
CA ASP A 45 -15.60 12.52 -11.07
C ASP A 45 -14.74 11.49 -10.34
N ALA A 46 -14.98 11.35 -9.04
CA ALA A 46 -14.20 10.50 -8.16
C ALA A 46 -15.09 9.66 -7.25
N VAL A 47 -14.63 8.44 -6.95
CA VAL A 47 -15.30 7.53 -6.03
C VAL A 47 -14.30 6.96 -5.03
N SER A 48 -14.71 6.84 -3.77
CA SER A 48 -13.88 6.27 -2.72
C SER A 48 -14.38 4.86 -2.32
N TYR A 49 -13.42 3.96 -2.10
CA TYR A 49 -13.67 2.60 -1.65
C TYR A 49 -12.82 2.23 -0.44
N THR A 50 -13.43 1.54 0.52
CA THR A 50 -12.69 0.86 1.60
C THR A 50 -11.89 -0.31 1.03
N GLY A 51 -10.95 -0.88 1.80
CA GLY A 51 -10.22 -2.07 1.39
C GLY A 51 -11.15 -3.23 1.00
N SER A 52 -12.21 -3.49 1.77
CA SER A 52 -13.20 -4.51 1.45
C SER A 52 -13.99 -4.21 0.17
N GLN A 53 -14.42 -2.96 -0.01
CA GLN A 53 -15.13 -2.54 -1.23
C GLN A 53 -14.24 -2.59 -2.48
N SER A 54 -12.95 -2.41 -2.34
CA SER A 54 -11.96 -2.54 -3.41
C SER A 54 -11.59 -4.00 -3.73
N GLY A 55 -12.08 -4.95 -2.92
CA GLY A 55 -11.88 -6.37 -3.12
C GLY A 55 -10.58 -6.92 -2.53
N ILE A 56 -9.91 -6.23 -1.61
CA ILE A 56 -8.73 -6.75 -0.91
C ILE A 56 -9.17 -7.81 0.09
N ILE A 57 -8.84 -9.08 -0.19
CA ILE A 57 -9.12 -10.24 0.65
C ILE A 57 -7.87 -10.61 1.42
N THR A 58 -8.02 -10.84 2.72
CA THR A 58 -6.90 -11.12 3.63
C THR A 58 -7.13 -12.43 4.41
N CYS A 59 -6.08 -12.89 5.07
CA CYS A 59 -6.22 -13.90 6.12
C CYS A 59 -6.93 -13.32 7.36
N ASN A 60 -7.26 -14.19 8.32
CA ASN A 60 -7.97 -13.81 9.56
C ASN A 60 -7.05 -13.23 10.66
N GLU A 61 -5.79 -12.97 10.35
CA GLU A 61 -4.83 -12.43 11.32
C GLU A 61 -5.01 -10.92 11.46
N HIS A 62 -5.62 -10.49 12.58
CA HIS A 62 -5.79 -9.08 12.87
C HIS A 62 -4.48 -8.37 13.20
N ALA A 63 -4.39 -7.08 12.82
CA ALA A 63 -3.27 -6.16 13.02
C ALA A 63 -2.01 -6.42 12.15
N ASP A 64 -1.89 -7.59 11.51
CA ASP A 64 -0.81 -7.92 10.55
C ASP A 64 -1.28 -8.90 9.47
N ALA A 65 -2.47 -8.67 8.93
CA ALA A 65 -3.07 -9.54 7.91
C ALA A 65 -2.22 -9.61 6.63
N LYS A 66 -2.26 -10.76 5.96
CA LYS A 66 -1.64 -10.97 4.65
C LYS A 66 -2.71 -10.88 3.56
N ILE A 67 -2.37 -10.28 2.43
CA ILE A 67 -3.27 -10.24 1.27
C ILE A 67 -3.25 -11.62 0.59
N LEU A 68 -4.40 -12.26 0.55
CA LEU A 68 -4.59 -13.57 -0.11
C LEU A 68 -4.96 -13.39 -1.58
N ASP A 69 -5.83 -12.41 -1.87
CA ASP A 69 -6.35 -12.15 -3.19
C ASP A 69 -6.85 -10.70 -3.30
N VAL A 70 -6.98 -10.20 -4.54
CA VAL A 70 -7.64 -8.93 -4.82
C VAL A 70 -8.64 -9.13 -5.95
N LYS A 71 -9.92 -8.89 -5.67
CA LYS A 71 -11.03 -8.95 -6.64
C LYS A 71 -11.46 -7.53 -7.03
N PRO A 72 -10.83 -6.88 -8.02
CA PRO A 72 -10.93 -5.44 -8.27
C PRO A 72 -12.18 -5.05 -9.09
N TYR A 73 -13.27 -5.84 -9.02
CA TYR A 73 -14.44 -5.67 -9.86
C TYR A 73 -14.99 -4.23 -9.84
N ARG A 74 -15.20 -3.67 -8.65
CA ARG A 74 -15.73 -2.30 -8.49
C ARG A 74 -14.74 -1.23 -8.97
N ILE A 75 -13.45 -1.47 -8.77
CA ILE A 75 -12.38 -0.57 -9.27
C ILE A 75 -12.45 -0.53 -10.79
N LEU A 76 -12.40 -1.70 -11.46
CA LEU A 76 -12.43 -1.80 -12.91
C LEU A 76 -13.69 -1.18 -13.51
N GLN A 77 -14.87 -1.42 -12.89
CA GLN A 77 -16.12 -0.81 -13.32
C GLN A 77 -16.08 0.73 -13.23
N SER A 78 -15.52 1.28 -12.16
CA SER A 78 -15.41 2.73 -12.00
C SER A 78 -14.40 3.35 -12.95
N LEU A 79 -13.26 2.69 -13.19
CA LEU A 79 -12.27 3.11 -14.17
C LEU A 79 -12.82 3.07 -15.60
N ALA A 80 -13.64 2.07 -15.94
CA ALA A 80 -14.33 2.00 -17.24
C ALA A 80 -15.32 3.15 -17.44
N ASN A 81 -15.82 3.76 -16.37
CA ASN A 81 -16.64 4.96 -16.38
C ASN A 81 -15.81 6.26 -16.18
N GLU A 82 -14.51 6.21 -16.48
CA GLU A 82 -13.57 7.35 -16.42
C GLU A 82 -13.48 8.04 -15.05
N LYS A 83 -13.84 7.34 -13.96
CA LYS A 83 -13.76 7.88 -12.60
C LYS A 83 -12.37 7.74 -12.02
N VAL A 84 -11.97 8.73 -11.23
CA VAL A 84 -10.83 8.59 -10.31
C VAL A 84 -11.25 7.72 -9.14
N VAL A 85 -10.54 6.60 -8.94
CA VAL A 85 -10.82 5.66 -7.84
C VAL A 85 -9.85 5.90 -6.70
N ILE A 86 -10.39 6.20 -5.52
CA ILE A 86 -9.62 6.43 -4.29
C ILE A 86 -9.85 5.23 -3.37
N VAL A 87 -8.78 4.55 -2.99
CA VAL A 87 -8.89 3.37 -2.11
C VAL A 87 -8.25 3.65 -0.76
N ALA A 88 -8.98 3.34 0.31
CA ALA A 88 -8.39 3.29 1.65
C ALA A 88 -7.40 2.12 1.71
N GLY A 89 -6.10 2.41 1.66
CA GLY A 89 -5.05 1.40 1.82
C GLY A 89 -4.99 0.83 3.24
N PHE A 90 -3.97 -0.02 3.51
CA PHE A 90 -3.69 -0.57 4.84
C PHE A 90 -4.74 -1.54 5.38
N GLN A 91 -5.86 -1.75 4.72
CA GLN A 91 -7.00 -2.53 5.20
C GLN A 91 -7.59 -3.45 4.12
N GLY A 92 -8.22 -4.53 4.56
CA GLY A 92 -8.95 -5.46 3.72
C GLY A 92 -10.12 -6.10 4.47
N VAL A 93 -10.61 -7.19 3.94
CA VAL A 93 -11.63 -8.04 4.57
C VAL A 93 -11.11 -9.48 4.59
N SER A 94 -11.26 -10.14 5.74
CA SER A 94 -10.89 -11.54 5.86
C SER A 94 -11.94 -12.47 5.21
N LEU A 95 -11.61 -13.75 5.06
CA LEU A 95 -12.54 -14.77 4.58
C LEU A 95 -13.77 -14.91 5.49
N SER A 96 -13.68 -14.51 6.76
CA SER A 96 -14.79 -14.46 7.72
C SER A 96 -15.56 -13.13 7.69
N ASN A 97 -15.35 -12.29 6.65
CA ASN A 97 -15.97 -10.97 6.50
C ASN A 97 -15.61 -9.95 7.60
N GLU A 98 -14.50 -10.17 8.33
CA GLU A 98 -14.00 -9.23 9.33
C GLU A 98 -13.08 -8.20 8.69
N ILE A 99 -13.15 -6.95 9.18
CA ILE A 99 -12.19 -5.92 8.77
C ILE A 99 -10.84 -6.23 9.39
N THR A 100 -9.81 -6.24 8.55
CA THR A 100 -8.43 -6.52 8.95
C THR A 100 -7.52 -5.38 8.52
N THR A 101 -6.42 -5.17 9.27
CA THR A 101 -5.35 -4.28 8.85
C THR A 101 -4.06 -5.05 8.56
N LEU A 102 -3.28 -4.54 7.61
CA LEU A 102 -2.09 -5.20 7.08
C LEU A 102 -0.81 -4.92 7.88
N GLY A 103 -0.93 -4.20 9.01
CA GLY A 103 0.20 -3.69 9.76
C GLY A 103 0.67 -2.30 9.31
N ARG A 104 1.50 -1.65 10.14
CA ARG A 104 1.94 -0.26 9.89
C ARG A 104 2.72 -0.11 8.58
N GLY A 105 2.42 0.96 7.84
CA GLY A 105 3.09 1.28 6.57
C GLY A 105 2.62 0.46 5.37
N CYS A 106 1.67 -0.47 5.54
CA CYS A 106 1.23 -1.37 4.48
C CYS A 106 0.23 -0.75 3.48
N SER A 107 0.03 0.56 3.47
CA SER A 107 -0.66 1.24 2.36
C SER A 107 0.09 1.06 1.04
N ASP A 108 1.43 1.07 1.08
CA ASP A 108 2.28 0.76 -0.08
C ASP A 108 1.98 -0.65 -0.62
N THR A 109 1.82 -1.64 0.27
CA THR A 109 1.46 -3.03 -0.11
C THR A 109 0.07 -3.11 -0.74
N SER A 110 -0.91 -2.38 -0.21
CA SER A 110 -2.25 -2.29 -0.81
C SER A 110 -2.21 -1.71 -2.22
N ALA A 111 -1.42 -0.64 -2.43
CA ALA A 111 -1.26 -0.02 -3.74
C ALA A 111 -0.68 -0.99 -4.77
N VAL A 112 0.38 -1.72 -4.41
CA VAL A 112 1.01 -2.72 -5.28
C VAL A 112 0.04 -3.87 -5.59
N ALA A 113 -0.67 -4.39 -4.59
CA ALA A 113 -1.62 -5.50 -4.78
C ALA A 113 -2.77 -5.11 -5.74
N ILE A 114 -3.33 -3.91 -5.56
CA ILE A 114 -4.35 -3.38 -6.47
C ILE A 114 -3.77 -3.21 -7.88
N ALA A 115 -2.58 -2.60 -8.02
CA ALA A 115 -1.95 -2.36 -9.31
C ALA A 115 -1.72 -3.68 -10.09
N ILE A 116 -1.29 -4.74 -9.41
CA ILE A 116 -1.17 -6.09 -9.99
C ILE A 116 -2.54 -6.59 -10.47
N SER A 117 -3.58 -6.47 -9.64
CA SER A 117 -4.90 -7.01 -9.94
C SER A 117 -5.58 -6.33 -11.14
N ILE A 118 -5.34 -5.02 -11.34
CA ILE A 118 -5.87 -4.25 -12.48
C ILE A 118 -4.89 -4.19 -13.66
N LYS A 119 -3.75 -4.88 -13.59
CA LYS A 119 -2.69 -4.88 -14.61
C LYS A 119 -2.17 -3.48 -14.93
N ALA A 120 -1.95 -2.66 -13.90
CA ALA A 120 -1.38 -1.33 -14.05
C ALA A 120 0.05 -1.42 -14.62
N LYS A 121 0.48 -0.37 -15.33
CA LYS A 121 1.83 -0.30 -15.91
C LYS A 121 2.92 -0.16 -14.84
N HIS A 122 2.65 0.58 -13.78
CA HIS A 122 3.54 0.84 -12.66
C HIS A 122 2.77 1.41 -11.47
N VAL A 123 3.44 1.55 -10.32
CA VAL A 123 2.94 2.26 -9.14
C VAL A 123 3.82 3.47 -8.88
N GLU A 124 3.21 4.64 -8.66
CA GLU A 124 3.91 5.85 -8.25
C GLU A 124 3.69 6.11 -6.76
N PHE A 125 4.78 6.23 -6.01
CA PHE A 125 4.77 6.59 -4.60
C PHE A 125 5.18 8.05 -4.42
N TYR A 126 4.22 8.88 -4.07
CA TYR A 126 4.45 10.29 -3.75
C TYR A 126 4.82 10.44 -2.28
N LYS A 127 6.07 10.74 -2.00
CA LYS A 127 6.63 10.86 -0.65
C LYS A 127 7.11 12.30 -0.35
N ASP A 128 7.51 12.56 0.87
CA ASP A 128 8.13 13.83 1.30
C ASP A 128 9.64 13.92 0.96
N VAL A 129 10.16 12.93 0.25
CA VAL A 129 11.54 12.85 -0.26
C VAL A 129 11.54 12.78 -1.78
N LYS A 130 12.63 13.19 -2.43
CA LYS A 130 12.74 13.25 -3.89
C LYS A 130 12.78 11.88 -4.57
N GLY A 131 13.10 10.83 -3.83
CA GLY A 131 13.22 9.44 -4.26
C GLY A 131 14.02 8.64 -3.26
N VAL A 132 14.66 7.57 -3.69
CA VAL A 132 15.49 6.70 -2.84
C VAL A 132 16.94 7.19 -2.83
N TYR A 133 17.49 7.38 -1.65
CA TYR A 133 18.88 7.81 -1.43
C TYR A 133 19.70 6.67 -0.83
N ASN A 134 21.03 6.72 -1.04
CA ASN A 134 21.98 5.80 -0.42
C ASN A 134 22.05 5.95 1.11
N CYS A 135 21.80 7.15 1.63
CA CYS A 135 21.74 7.49 3.05
C CYS A 135 20.80 8.68 3.27
N ASP A 136 20.52 9.04 4.53
CA ASP A 136 19.60 10.15 4.82
C ASP A 136 20.21 11.50 4.39
N PRO A 137 19.62 12.20 3.39
CA PRO A 137 20.12 13.47 2.90
C PRO A 137 20.02 14.63 3.91
N LYS A 138 19.30 14.44 5.01
CA LYS A 138 19.23 15.43 6.10
C LYS A 138 20.44 15.36 7.04
N THR A 139 21.07 14.19 7.11
CA THR A 139 22.19 13.93 8.04
C THR A 139 23.54 13.78 7.35
N ASP A 140 23.55 13.37 6.07
CA ASP A 140 24.78 13.15 5.31
C ASP A 140 24.80 14.01 4.03
N LYS A 141 25.84 14.87 3.91
CA LYS A 141 26.05 15.73 2.72
C LYS A 141 26.47 14.95 1.47
N ASN A 142 26.96 13.70 1.64
CA ASN A 142 27.33 12.81 0.54
C ASN A 142 26.16 11.96 0.05
N ALA A 143 24.94 12.22 0.55
CA ALA A 143 23.75 11.54 0.08
C ALA A 143 23.50 11.83 -1.41
N TYR A 144 23.35 10.79 -2.20
CA TYR A 144 22.97 10.90 -3.60
C TYR A 144 21.68 10.13 -3.87
N LEU A 145 20.92 10.66 -4.84
CA LEU A 145 19.65 10.10 -5.27
C LEU A 145 19.90 9.04 -6.35
N PHE A 146 19.35 7.86 -6.14
CA PHE A 146 19.32 6.84 -7.19
C PHE A 146 18.30 7.19 -8.28
N SER A 147 18.67 7.08 -9.55
CA SER A 147 17.73 7.18 -10.66
C SER A 147 17.01 5.86 -10.93
N ASN A 148 17.73 4.75 -10.76
CA ASN A 148 17.22 3.39 -10.96
C ASN A 148 17.79 2.46 -9.90
N LEU A 149 17.00 1.49 -9.47
CA LEU A 149 17.37 0.40 -8.58
C LEU A 149 16.72 -0.90 -9.09
N THR A 150 17.37 -2.01 -8.84
CA THR A 150 16.73 -3.32 -8.88
C THR A 150 15.86 -3.53 -7.64
N TYR A 151 14.95 -4.51 -7.66
CA TYR A 151 14.16 -4.82 -6.46
C TYR A 151 15.05 -5.27 -5.29
N ASP A 152 16.15 -5.98 -5.55
CA ASP A 152 17.06 -6.46 -4.51
C ASP A 152 17.81 -5.31 -3.86
N GLU A 153 18.37 -4.39 -4.63
CA GLU A 153 18.99 -3.17 -4.11
C GLU A 153 17.98 -2.32 -3.32
N ALA A 154 16.73 -2.21 -3.82
CA ALA A 154 15.69 -1.49 -3.10
C ALA A 154 15.33 -2.16 -1.77
N LEU A 155 15.30 -3.50 -1.70
CA LEU A 155 15.05 -4.24 -0.45
C LEU A 155 16.14 -3.98 0.59
N GLU A 156 17.41 -4.01 0.20
CA GLU A 156 18.54 -3.71 1.09
C GLU A 156 18.49 -2.27 1.65
N ILE A 157 18.10 -1.31 0.80
CA ILE A 157 17.98 0.09 1.21
C ILE A 157 16.76 0.32 2.10
N THR A 158 15.62 -0.28 1.76
CA THR A 158 14.36 -0.09 2.51
C THR A 158 14.41 -0.68 3.91
N GLU A 159 15.25 -1.69 4.15
CA GLU A 159 15.53 -2.21 5.49
C GLU A 159 16.08 -1.13 6.43
N LYS A 160 16.93 -0.24 5.90
CA LYS A 160 17.59 0.84 6.67
C LYS A 160 16.79 2.14 6.65
N ALA A 161 16.31 2.56 5.49
CA ALA A 161 15.77 3.90 5.25
C ALA A 161 14.24 4.02 5.38
N LYS A 162 13.50 2.91 5.46
CA LYS A 162 12.01 2.84 5.64
C LYS A 162 11.20 3.72 4.66
N ILE A 163 11.73 3.99 3.47
CA ILE A 163 11.08 4.82 2.44
C ILE A 163 9.86 4.11 1.84
N LEU A 164 9.99 2.81 1.59
CA LEU A 164 8.92 1.91 1.17
C LEU A 164 8.78 0.77 2.17
N GLN A 165 7.60 0.21 2.24
CA GLN A 165 7.37 -1.01 3.00
C GLN A 165 7.97 -2.22 2.26
N GLN A 166 8.80 -3.01 2.95
CA GLN A 166 9.51 -4.16 2.37
C GLN A 166 8.55 -5.15 1.67
N ARG A 167 7.38 -5.42 2.29
CA ARG A 167 6.33 -6.27 1.70
C ARG A 167 5.86 -5.77 0.33
N SER A 168 5.79 -4.45 0.12
CA SER A 168 5.39 -3.87 -1.17
C SER A 168 6.44 -4.13 -2.26
N VAL A 169 7.73 -4.02 -1.93
CA VAL A 169 8.83 -4.27 -2.86
C VAL A 169 8.93 -5.75 -3.21
N LEU A 170 8.79 -6.64 -2.21
CA LEU A 170 8.75 -8.11 -2.43
C LEU A 170 7.59 -8.50 -3.35
N LEU A 171 6.40 -7.93 -3.10
CA LEU A 171 5.24 -8.19 -3.94
C LEU A 171 5.45 -7.68 -5.37
N ALA A 172 5.98 -6.47 -5.54
CA ALA A 172 6.31 -5.91 -6.85
C ALA A 172 7.35 -6.76 -7.59
N LYS A 173 8.41 -7.23 -6.91
CA LYS A 173 9.41 -8.15 -7.47
C LYS A 173 8.78 -9.43 -7.98
N LYS A 174 7.88 -10.04 -7.21
CA LYS A 174 7.20 -11.29 -7.57
C LYS A 174 6.45 -11.18 -8.91
N TYR A 175 5.87 -10.02 -9.20
CA TYR A 175 5.05 -9.77 -10.39
C TYR A 175 5.74 -8.90 -11.44
N ALA A 176 7.02 -8.55 -11.25
CA ALA A 176 7.78 -7.62 -12.10
C ALA A 176 7.06 -6.28 -12.34
N LEU A 177 6.33 -5.78 -11.33
CA LEU A 177 5.61 -4.52 -11.43
C LEU A 177 6.57 -3.35 -11.14
N PRO A 178 6.84 -2.45 -12.10
CA PRO A 178 7.69 -1.28 -11.87
C PRO A 178 7.13 -0.37 -10.78
N LEU A 179 8.02 0.14 -9.91
CA LEU A 179 7.69 1.13 -8.90
C LEU A 179 8.44 2.43 -9.20
N TYR A 180 7.81 3.56 -8.97
CA TYR A 180 8.42 4.87 -9.09
C TYR A 180 8.23 5.65 -7.79
N VAL A 181 9.33 6.12 -7.20
CA VAL A 181 9.31 6.90 -5.95
C VAL A 181 9.67 8.33 -6.29
N CYS A 182 8.78 9.26 -5.98
CA CYS A 182 8.96 10.68 -6.28
C CYS A 182 8.39 11.57 -5.16
N SER A 183 8.66 12.87 -5.24
CA SER A 183 8.18 13.84 -4.26
C SER A 183 6.83 14.42 -4.65
N PHE A 184 5.96 14.63 -3.65
CA PHE A 184 4.77 15.48 -3.81
C PHE A 184 5.07 16.97 -3.58
N LEU A 185 6.25 17.34 -3.11
CA LEU A 185 6.64 18.73 -2.85
C LEU A 185 6.87 19.49 -4.15
N LYS A 186 6.24 20.64 -4.32
CA LYS A 186 6.32 21.47 -5.55
C LYS A 186 7.76 21.80 -5.94
N GLU A 187 8.61 22.11 -4.98
CA GLU A 187 10.04 22.44 -5.16
C GLU A 187 10.85 21.29 -5.75
N SER A 188 10.33 20.06 -5.63
CA SER A 188 11.00 18.84 -6.07
C SER A 188 10.40 18.24 -7.36
N GLN A 189 9.35 18.83 -7.93
CA GLN A 189 8.65 18.28 -9.12
C GLN A 189 9.51 18.24 -10.39
N GLN A 190 10.56 19.08 -10.46
CA GLN A 190 11.52 19.07 -11.57
C GLN A 190 12.60 17.99 -11.42
N ILE A 191 12.70 17.36 -10.25
CA ILE A 191 13.71 16.34 -9.96
C ILE A 191 13.11 14.98 -10.26
N LYS A 192 13.75 14.24 -11.17
CA LYS A 192 13.36 12.84 -11.47
C LYS A 192 13.51 12.00 -10.21
N GLY A 193 12.47 11.21 -9.90
CA GLY A 193 12.49 10.26 -8.79
C GLY A 193 13.31 9.00 -9.11
N THR A 194 13.09 7.96 -8.31
CA THR A 194 13.78 6.67 -8.44
C THR A 194 12.84 5.62 -9.04
N TRP A 195 13.26 4.97 -10.12
CA TRP A 195 12.62 3.75 -10.62
C TRP A 195 13.16 2.52 -9.90
N ILE A 196 12.26 1.59 -9.58
CA ILE A 196 12.61 0.26 -9.05
C ILE A 196 12.02 -0.76 -10.02
N THR A 197 12.89 -1.52 -10.68
CA THR A 197 12.50 -2.45 -11.76
C THR A 197 13.37 -3.72 -11.74
N GLY A 198 12.98 -4.73 -12.51
CA GLY A 198 13.74 -5.96 -12.67
C GLY A 198 12.89 -7.07 -13.29
N ALA A 199 13.48 -8.25 -13.49
CA ALA A 199 12.77 -9.43 -13.92
C ALA A 199 11.90 -10.00 -12.79
N ALA A 200 10.80 -10.69 -13.14
CA ALA A 200 9.99 -11.41 -12.16
C ALA A 200 10.80 -12.53 -11.50
N SER A 201 10.54 -12.82 -10.23
CA SER A 201 11.08 -14.01 -9.59
C SER A 201 10.46 -15.28 -10.24
N GLU A 202 11.25 -16.33 -10.40
CA GLU A 202 10.82 -17.57 -11.09
C GLU A 202 9.67 -18.32 -10.41
N LYS A 203 9.34 -18.03 -9.14
CA LYS A 203 8.27 -18.68 -8.40
C LYS A 203 6.96 -17.90 -8.50
N LYS A 204 6.07 -18.30 -9.40
CA LYS A 204 4.65 -17.94 -9.39
C LYS A 204 3.91 -18.81 -8.38
N GLU A 205 3.84 -18.41 -7.13
CA GLU A 205 2.91 -18.98 -6.17
C GLU A 205 1.53 -18.29 -6.30
N THR A 206 0.45 -19.04 -6.04
CA THR A 206 -0.94 -18.61 -6.31
C THR A 206 -1.47 -17.52 -5.37
N ALA A 207 -0.86 -17.28 -4.22
CA ALA A 207 -1.24 -16.23 -3.29
C ALA A 207 -0.43 -14.93 -3.52
N TYR A 208 -1.04 -13.78 -3.30
CA TYR A 208 -0.37 -12.48 -3.40
C TYR A 208 0.82 -12.41 -2.44
N GLU A 209 0.62 -12.73 -1.18
CA GLU A 209 1.69 -12.86 -0.18
C GLU A 209 1.83 -14.33 0.21
N ASP A 210 3.07 -14.82 0.34
CA ASP A 210 3.35 -16.22 0.66
C ASP A 210 2.78 -16.59 2.03
N GLN A 211 1.78 -17.47 2.03
CA GLN A 211 1.29 -18.15 3.22
C GLN A 211 1.49 -19.64 3.05
N LYS A 212 2.47 -20.16 3.74
CA LYS A 212 2.87 -21.57 3.63
C LYS A 212 1.91 -22.58 4.29
N LYS A 213 0.85 -22.19 5.01
CA LYS A 213 0.10 -23.17 5.85
C LYS A 213 -1.43 -23.01 6.01
N GLU A 214 -2.11 -21.95 5.59
CA GLU A 214 -3.51 -21.76 6.00
C GLU A 214 -4.57 -22.17 4.96
N LEU A 215 -4.23 -22.28 3.69
CA LEU A 215 -5.20 -22.68 2.65
C LEU A 215 -5.58 -24.18 2.68
N ALA A 216 -4.81 -25.02 3.35
CA ALA A 216 -5.06 -26.46 3.43
C ALA A 216 -6.17 -26.87 4.43
N ASN A 217 -6.63 -25.93 5.28
CA ASN A 217 -7.59 -26.22 6.36
C ASN A 217 -8.99 -25.61 6.14
N VAL A 218 -9.28 -25.05 4.97
CA VAL A 218 -10.57 -24.35 4.67
C VAL A 218 -11.28 -24.89 3.42
N LEU A 219 -10.80 -26.01 2.86
CA LEU A 219 -11.49 -26.74 1.79
C LEU A 219 -12.11 -28.02 2.33
#